data_37a0e3d504c20e191174f2f9b06ec6c0
#
_entry.id   37a0e3d504c20e191174f2f9b06ec6c0
#
_cell.length_a   1.000
_cell.length_b   1.000
_cell.length_c   1.000
_cell.angle_alpha   90.00
_cell.angle_beta   90.00
_cell.angle_gamma   90.00
#
_symmetry.space_group_name_H-M   'P 1'
#
loop_
_entity.id
_entity.type
_entity.pdbx_description
1 polymer ?
#
loop_
_entity_poly.entity_id
_entity_poly.type
_entity_poly.pdbx_seq_one_letter_code
_entity_poly.pdbx_strand_id
1 'polypeptide(L)'
;MVLSHRSKGILTLCGGVLIHLTLGTLYTFGNMSPYITSYLRYKTSETSLEYSTAMWIFSVQVMGHGLLMPFSGLIHNKIGSRWTTLTGATILSLGIFLTYFTIQKSFAAVVFTYGLLFGAAIGISYSVPINCAMMWFPSHKGLISGVILSGFGAGAFIFDQVQTAFINPDNLKANVSVGSQDEKYFDQHNVLKNVPNVFILLACAYAAMNFVGTLLLTKPKVKGEKTSVSSALIDSSGSESSESNNDVAHVKDKHPLVVIKTREFWTLWLMFLTNGQAVQFTSALYKSYGETFISNDRFLAIVGSFASVFNGLCRILWGYLADRISFKRTMVIQCLLMALLFLTFTLTEKAGDWMYFIWVCLMFGTFSGNFALFPTVTAKAFGQKYFISNYGLVFSSQIFAGVIAALLAQNLSDSLGWFGIFALVAGFSTLGLILNLSFNVKRPDGKDI
;
A
#
# COMPACT_ATOMS: atom_id res chain seq x y z
N MET A 1 -1.99 36.58 -11.50
CA MET A 1 -0.61 36.12 -11.69
C MET A 1 -0.64 34.73 -12.34
N VAL A 2 -0.22 34.63 -13.62
CA VAL A 2 -0.22 33.33 -14.33
C VAL A 2 1.00 32.55 -13.86
N LEU A 3 0.78 31.46 -13.12
CA LEU A 3 1.86 30.58 -12.66
C LEU A 3 2.65 30.01 -13.86
N SER A 4 3.98 29.95 -13.72
CA SER A 4 4.87 29.36 -14.74
C SER A 4 4.55 27.86 -14.96
N HIS A 5 4.94 27.32 -16.12
CA HIS A 5 4.77 25.90 -16.42
C HIS A 5 5.41 25.00 -15.33
N ARG A 6 6.64 25.37 -14.91
CA ARG A 6 7.39 24.65 -13.86
C ARG A 6 6.70 24.73 -12.49
N SER A 7 6.16 25.89 -12.13
CA SER A 7 5.44 26.06 -10.85
C SER A 7 4.18 25.20 -10.77
N LYS A 8 3.42 25.08 -11.88
CA LYS A 8 2.24 24.19 -11.93
C LYS A 8 2.61 22.73 -11.78
N GLY A 9 3.72 22.31 -12.38
CA GLY A 9 4.24 20.95 -12.20
C GLY A 9 4.63 20.65 -10.74
N ILE A 10 5.35 21.57 -10.09
CA ILE A 10 5.74 21.45 -8.67
C ILE A 10 4.50 21.41 -7.77
N LEU A 11 3.51 22.29 -7.99
CA LEU A 11 2.27 22.27 -7.22
C LEU A 11 1.52 20.94 -7.40
N THR A 12 1.48 20.39 -8.61
CA THR A 12 0.89 19.08 -8.87
C THR A 12 1.62 17.97 -8.13
N LEU A 13 2.95 18.02 -8.07
CA LEU A 13 3.76 17.09 -7.31
C LEU A 13 3.46 17.18 -5.80
N CYS A 14 3.43 18.39 -5.24
CA CYS A 14 3.07 18.62 -3.84
C CYS A 14 1.65 18.12 -3.52
N GLY A 15 0.69 18.40 -4.42
CA GLY A 15 -0.68 17.90 -4.28
C GLY A 15 -0.74 16.37 -4.30
N GLY A 16 0.04 15.74 -5.18
CA GLY A 16 0.18 14.29 -5.23
C GLY A 16 0.75 13.69 -3.96
N VAL A 17 1.78 14.31 -3.37
CA VAL A 17 2.37 13.89 -2.09
C VAL A 17 1.36 14.01 -0.95
N LEU A 18 0.63 15.14 -0.85
CA LEU A 18 -0.40 15.35 0.20
C LEU A 18 -1.49 14.26 0.14
N ILE A 19 -1.96 13.92 -1.06
CA ILE A 19 -2.95 12.87 -1.24
C ILE A 19 -2.35 11.52 -0.83
N HIS A 20 -1.13 11.20 -1.25
CA HIS A 20 -0.50 9.92 -0.93
C HIS A 20 -0.13 9.78 0.54
N LEU A 21 0.14 10.87 1.27
CA LEU A 21 0.29 10.81 2.73
C LEU A 21 -0.98 10.31 3.42
N THR A 22 -2.16 10.74 2.96
CA THR A 22 -3.43 10.26 3.54
C THR A 22 -3.76 8.83 3.11
N LEU A 23 -3.52 8.47 1.83
CA LEU A 23 -3.73 7.11 1.35
C LEU A 23 -2.76 6.13 2.04
N GLY A 24 -1.54 6.58 2.36
CA GLY A 24 -0.49 5.79 3.00
C GLY A 24 -0.75 5.51 4.48
N THR A 25 -1.75 6.14 5.09
CA THR A 25 -2.22 5.77 6.44
C THR A 25 -2.83 4.36 6.49
N LEU A 26 -2.92 3.66 5.36
CA LEU A 26 -3.09 2.21 5.33
C LEU A 26 -2.13 1.50 6.31
N TYR A 27 -0.89 1.94 6.38
CA TYR A 27 0.14 1.34 7.23
C TYR A 27 0.01 1.71 8.72
N THR A 28 -0.87 2.66 9.09
CA THR A 28 -1.19 2.92 10.50
C THR A 28 -2.10 1.87 11.12
N PHE A 29 -2.64 0.93 10.32
CA PHE A 29 -3.50 -0.12 10.86
C PHE A 29 -2.80 -0.93 11.95
N GLY A 30 -1.51 -1.25 11.79
CA GLY A 30 -0.74 -1.95 12.82
C GLY A 30 -0.70 -1.21 14.17
N ASN A 31 -0.60 0.13 14.15
CA ASN A 31 -0.69 0.97 15.35
C ASN A 31 -2.11 1.02 15.91
N MET A 32 -3.13 1.03 15.04
CA MET A 32 -4.54 1.13 15.46
C MET A 32 -5.14 -0.20 15.92
N SER A 33 -4.59 -1.34 15.47
CA SER A 33 -5.13 -2.67 15.72
C SER A 33 -5.37 -2.95 17.21
N PRO A 34 -4.42 -2.73 18.14
CA PRO A 34 -4.65 -2.95 19.57
C PRO A 34 -5.78 -2.10 20.13
N TYR A 35 -5.90 -0.85 19.72
CA TYR A 35 -6.96 0.04 20.21
C TYR A 35 -8.34 -0.35 19.69
N ILE A 36 -8.45 -0.65 18.39
CA ILE A 36 -9.71 -1.09 17.77
C ILE A 36 -10.19 -2.40 18.39
N THR A 37 -9.29 -3.38 18.49
CA THR A 37 -9.63 -4.70 19.04
C THR A 37 -10.02 -4.59 20.50
N SER A 38 -9.27 -3.84 21.31
CA SER A 38 -9.60 -3.60 22.72
C SER A 38 -10.96 -2.92 22.88
N TYR A 39 -11.25 -1.89 22.08
CA TYR A 39 -12.53 -1.19 22.12
C TYR A 39 -13.70 -2.15 21.80
N LEU A 40 -13.59 -2.92 20.72
CA LEU A 40 -14.63 -3.87 20.32
C LEU A 40 -14.85 -4.96 21.37
N ARG A 41 -13.79 -5.46 22.00
CA ARG A 41 -13.91 -6.45 23.09
C ARG A 41 -14.64 -5.92 24.32
N TYR A 42 -14.30 -4.71 24.77
CA TYR A 42 -14.76 -4.20 26.08
C TYR A 42 -15.96 -3.25 25.99
N LYS A 43 -16.31 -2.73 24.82
CA LYS A 43 -17.41 -1.78 24.64
C LYS A 43 -18.53 -2.29 23.74
N THR A 44 -18.31 -3.41 23.04
CA THR A 44 -19.35 -4.09 22.26
C THR A 44 -19.50 -5.53 22.72
N SER A 45 -20.32 -6.32 22.05
CA SER A 45 -20.53 -7.74 22.37
C SER A 45 -19.45 -8.68 21.79
N GLU A 46 -18.39 -8.14 21.21
CA GLU A 46 -17.35 -8.91 20.50
C GLU A 46 -16.24 -9.41 21.44
N THR A 47 -16.60 -10.00 22.57
CA THR A 47 -15.67 -10.38 23.65
C THR A 47 -14.60 -11.40 23.27
N SER A 48 -14.83 -12.16 22.19
CA SER A 48 -13.90 -13.17 21.67
C SER A 48 -12.98 -12.64 20.55
N LEU A 49 -13.07 -11.34 20.21
CA LEU A 49 -12.27 -10.78 19.11
C LEU A 49 -10.77 -10.76 19.47
N GLU A 50 -9.93 -11.35 18.65
CA GLU A 50 -8.47 -11.40 18.75
C GLU A 50 -7.78 -10.57 17.68
N TYR A 51 -6.48 -10.30 17.84
CA TYR A 51 -5.69 -9.57 16.83
C TYR A 51 -5.64 -10.31 15.49
N SER A 52 -5.60 -11.62 15.53
CA SER A 52 -5.68 -12.50 14.35
C SER A 52 -6.96 -12.26 13.54
N THR A 53 -8.11 -12.14 14.22
CA THR A 53 -9.38 -11.82 13.58
C THR A 53 -9.44 -10.35 13.13
N ALA A 54 -8.91 -9.43 13.94
CA ALA A 54 -8.87 -8.00 13.59
C ALA A 54 -8.07 -7.72 12.30
N MET A 55 -7.13 -8.60 11.94
CA MET A 55 -6.37 -8.53 10.68
C MET A 55 -7.26 -8.49 9.42
N TRP A 56 -8.52 -8.97 9.51
CA TRP A 56 -9.47 -8.85 8.40
C TRP A 56 -9.71 -7.40 7.96
N ILE A 57 -9.62 -6.42 8.88
CA ILE A 57 -9.76 -5.00 8.52
C ILE A 57 -8.68 -4.62 7.50
N PHE A 58 -7.40 -4.90 7.80
CA PHE A 58 -6.28 -4.58 6.91
C PHE A 58 -6.33 -5.38 5.60
N SER A 59 -6.67 -6.66 5.70
CA SER A 59 -6.79 -7.53 4.52
C SER A 59 -7.86 -7.01 3.56
N VAL A 60 -9.02 -6.58 4.07
CA VAL A 60 -10.10 -5.99 3.27
C VAL A 60 -9.71 -4.61 2.71
N GLN A 61 -8.87 -3.82 3.42
CA GLN A 61 -8.29 -2.59 2.85
C GLN A 61 -7.48 -2.91 1.59
N VAL A 62 -6.58 -3.88 1.66
CA VAL A 62 -5.76 -4.29 0.51
C VAL A 62 -6.58 -4.92 -0.60
N MET A 63 -7.62 -5.70 -0.25
CA MET A 63 -8.58 -6.26 -1.22
C MET A 63 -9.34 -5.15 -1.96
N GLY A 64 -9.87 -4.17 -1.23
CA GLY A 64 -10.57 -3.03 -1.83
C GLY A 64 -9.68 -2.22 -2.76
N HIS A 65 -8.41 -2.01 -2.37
CA HIS A 65 -7.40 -1.38 -3.21
C HIS A 65 -7.17 -2.18 -4.51
N GLY A 66 -6.93 -3.48 -4.40
CA GLY A 66 -6.69 -4.36 -5.54
C GLY A 66 -7.90 -4.47 -6.48
N LEU A 67 -9.12 -4.48 -5.92
CA LEU A 67 -10.36 -4.59 -6.69
C LEU A 67 -10.64 -3.33 -7.52
N LEU A 68 -10.46 -2.14 -6.94
CA LEU A 68 -10.83 -0.88 -7.60
C LEU A 68 -9.72 -0.28 -8.46
N MET A 69 -8.45 -0.66 -8.25
CA MET A 69 -7.32 -0.12 -9.00
C MET A 69 -7.41 -0.33 -10.54
N PRO A 70 -7.81 -1.49 -11.07
CA PRO A 70 -7.98 -1.65 -12.52
C PRO A 70 -9.03 -0.71 -13.12
N PHE A 71 -10.04 -0.33 -12.35
CA PHE A 71 -11.14 0.54 -12.79
C PHE A 71 -10.81 2.04 -12.71
N SER A 72 -9.78 2.42 -11.95
CA SER A 72 -9.36 3.82 -11.81
C SER A 72 -9.11 4.50 -13.15
N GLY A 73 -8.50 3.80 -14.11
CA GLY A 73 -8.27 4.31 -15.46
C GLY A 73 -9.57 4.59 -16.23
N LEU A 74 -10.58 3.73 -16.09
CA LEU A 74 -11.89 3.91 -16.74
C LEU A 74 -12.62 5.12 -16.16
N ILE A 75 -12.62 5.28 -14.83
CA ILE A 75 -13.21 6.43 -14.13
C ILE A 75 -12.49 7.71 -14.59
N HIS A 76 -11.15 7.69 -14.58
CA HIS A 76 -10.32 8.81 -15.00
C HIS A 76 -10.60 9.29 -16.43
N ASN A 77 -10.81 8.36 -17.36
CA ASN A 77 -11.11 8.69 -18.75
C ASN A 77 -12.50 9.35 -18.91
N LYS A 78 -13.46 9.02 -18.03
CA LYS A 78 -14.81 9.59 -18.07
C LYS A 78 -14.92 10.96 -17.40
N ILE A 79 -14.37 11.11 -16.20
CA ILE A 79 -14.58 12.31 -15.37
C ILE A 79 -13.32 13.17 -15.16
N GLY A 80 -12.17 12.72 -15.65
CA GLY A 80 -10.90 13.44 -15.53
C GLY A 80 -10.22 13.30 -14.17
N SER A 81 -8.97 13.80 -14.08
CA SER A 81 -8.08 13.53 -12.93
C SER A 81 -8.60 14.09 -11.61
N ARG A 82 -9.04 15.37 -11.60
CA ARG A 82 -9.47 16.02 -10.36
C ARG A 82 -10.69 15.34 -9.76
N TRP A 83 -11.70 15.08 -10.58
CA TRP A 83 -12.94 14.43 -10.13
C TRP A 83 -12.70 13.00 -9.68
N THR A 84 -11.86 12.24 -10.39
CA THR A 84 -11.51 10.87 -9.97
C THR A 84 -10.81 10.88 -8.61
N THR A 85 -9.82 11.75 -8.42
CA THR A 85 -9.13 11.88 -7.14
C THR A 85 -10.07 12.35 -6.04
N LEU A 86 -10.93 13.35 -6.32
CA LEU A 86 -11.90 13.86 -5.35
C LEU A 86 -12.91 12.77 -4.93
N THR A 87 -13.38 11.95 -5.87
CA THR A 87 -14.27 10.81 -5.57
C THR A 87 -13.61 9.84 -4.58
N GLY A 88 -12.37 9.41 -4.84
CA GLY A 88 -11.67 8.54 -3.91
C GLY A 88 -11.39 9.23 -2.57
N ALA A 89 -10.97 10.49 -2.57
CA ALA A 89 -10.75 11.28 -1.36
C ALA A 89 -12.02 11.43 -0.49
N THR A 90 -13.17 11.61 -1.12
CA THR A 90 -14.46 11.67 -0.43
C THR A 90 -14.83 10.32 0.17
N ILE A 91 -14.65 9.23 -0.58
CA ILE A 91 -14.91 7.87 -0.07
C ILE A 91 -14.00 7.56 1.12
N LEU A 92 -12.70 7.95 1.06
CA LEU A 92 -11.75 7.78 2.16
C LEU A 92 -12.25 8.50 3.43
N SER A 93 -12.48 9.81 3.31
CA SER A 93 -12.85 10.63 4.47
C SER A 93 -14.20 10.23 5.04
N LEU A 94 -15.16 9.89 4.17
CA LEU A 94 -16.49 9.42 4.60
C LEU A 94 -16.40 8.03 5.27
N GLY A 95 -15.64 7.09 4.71
CA GLY A 95 -15.43 5.77 5.31
C GLY A 95 -14.84 5.87 6.72
N ILE A 96 -13.82 6.72 6.89
CA ILE A 96 -13.20 6.99 8.20
C ILE A 96 -14.19 7.67 9.15
N PHE A 97 -14.94 8.67 8.69
CA PHE A 97 -15.98 9.32 9.50
C PHE A 97 -17.05 8.33 9.96
N LEU A 98 -17.54 7.48 9.06
CA LEU A 98 -18.53 6.46 9.38
C LEU A 98 -17.99 5.43 10.38
N THR A 99 -16.67 5.23 10.44
CA THR A 99 -16.05 4.31 11.40
C THR A 99 -16.27 4.76 12.84
N TYR A 100 -16.43 6.05 13.11
CA TYR A 100 -16.86 6.55 14.41
C TYR A 100 -18.15 5.89 14.89
N PHE A 101 -19.13 5.69 14.02
CA PHE A 101 -20.42 5.08 14.36
C PHE A 101 -20.34 3.55 14.35
N THR A 102 -19.62 2.99 13.39
CA THR A 102 -19.61 1.53 13.19
C THR A 102 -18.77 0.80 14.22
N ILE A 103 -17.70 1.40 14.75
CA ILE A 103 -16.90 0.81 15.82
C ILE A 103 -17.68 0.63 17.13
N GLN A 104 -18.71 1.43 17.32
CA GLN A 104 -19.62 1.32 18.47
C GLN A 104 -20.70 0.24 18.30
N LYS A 105 -20.75 -0.41 17.13
CA LYS A 105 -21.77 -1.41 16.82
C LYS A 105 -21.21 -2.82 16.68
N SER A 106 -20.31 -3.05 15.74
CA SER A 106 -19.79 -4.39 15.47
C SER A 106 -18.49 -4.38 14.66
N PHE A 107 -17.73 -5.45 14.77
CA PHE A 107 -16.53 -5.70 13.99
C PHE A 107 -16.81 -5.70 12.47
N ALA A 108 -17.86 -6.40 12.03
CA ALA A 108 -18.21 -6.47 10.61
C ALA A 108 -18.49 -5.09 10.00
N ALA A 109 -19.12 -4.19 10.76
CA ALA A 109 -19.38 -2.83 10.32
C ALA A 109 -18.06 -2.00 10.19
N VAL A 110 -17.09 -2.24 11.07
CA VAL A 110 -15.74 -1.64 10.97
C VAL A 110 -15.00 -2.18 9.75
N VAL A 111 -15.05 -3.49 9.50
CA VAL A 111 -14.47 -4.11 8.30
C VAL A 111 -15.02 -3.47 7.02
N PHE A 112 -16.30 -3.14 6.99
CA PHE A 112 -16.90 -2.45 5.84
C PHE A 112 -16.40 -1.00 5.73
N THR A 113 -16.44 -0.20 6.79
CA THR A 113 -16.15 1.25 6.72
C THR A 113 -14.65 1.53 6.71
N TYR A 114 -13.89 0.96 7.65
CA TYR A 114 -12.44 1.16 7.77
C TYR A 114 -11.64 0.17 6.92
N GLY A 115 -12.24 -0.95 6.52
CA GLY A 115 -11.65 -1.92 5.59
C GLY A 115 -11.98 -1.59 4.15
N LEU A 116 -13.18 -1.94 3.69
CA LEU A 116 -13.54 -1.92 2.28
C LEU A 116 -13.58 -0.51 1.68
N LEU A 117 -14.24 0.44 2.33
CA LEU A 117 -14.34 1.81 1.80
C LEU A 117 -12.98 2.50 1.74
N PHE A 118 -12.12 2.28 2.75
CA PHE A 118 -10.75 2.78 2.77
C PHE A 118 -9.95 2.22 1.59
N GLY A 119 -9.95 0.89 1.43
CA GLY A 119 -9.24 0.24 0.33
C GLY A 119 -9.75 0.66 -1.05
N ALA A 120 -11.06 0.76 -1.23
CA ALA A 120 -11.68 1.23 -2.46
C ALA A 120 -11.24 2.65 -2.83
N ALA A 121 -11.18 3.54 -1.82
CA ALA A 121 -10.70 4.91 -1.99
C ALA A 121 -9.25 4.97 -2.49
N ILE A 122 -8.37 4.13 -1.92
CA ILE A 122 -6.99 4.00 -2.41
C ILE A 122 -7.00 3.53 -3.86
N GLY A 123 -7.73 2.45 -4.18
CA GLY A 123 -7.80 1.89 -5.54
C GLY A 123 -8.19 2.92 -6.59
N ILE A 124 -9.14 3.80 -6.28
CA ILE A 124 -9.59 4.87 -7.19
C ILE A 124 -8.54 5.98 -7.33
N SER A 125 -7.89 6.40 -6.23
CA SER A 125 -7.08 7.62 -6.20
C SER A 125 -5.59 7.40 -6.46
N TYR A 126 -5.04 6.21 -6.22
CA TYR A 126 -3.60 5.94 -6.15
C TYR A 126 -2.82 6.34 -7.41
N SER A 127 -3.27 5.91 -8.57
CA SER A 127 -2.52 6.08 -9.82
C SER A 127 -2.70 7.46 -10.47
N VAL A 128 -3.77 8.17 -10.14
CA VAL A 128 -4.14 9.42 -10.84
C VAL A 128 -3.20 10.59 -10.56
N PRO A 129 -2.84 10.92 -9.31
CA PRO A 129 -1.87 11.97 -9.02
C PRO A 129 -0.49 11.68 -9.61
N ILE A 130 -0.06 10.40 -9.58
CA ILE A 130 1.22 9.95 -10.16
C ILE A 130 1.24 10.25 -11.66
N ASN A 131 0.19 9.83 -12.36
CA ASN A 131 0.07 10.08 -13.80
C ASN A 131 0.07 11.58 -14.13
N CYS A 132 -0.68 12.39 -13.38
CA CYS A 132 -0.69 13.85 -13.57
C CYS A 132 0.69 14.47 -13.40
N ALA A 133 1.44 14.10 -12.37
CA ALA A 133 2.76 14.66 -12.14
C ALA A 133 3.79 14.21 -13.19
N MET A 134 3.75 12.95 -13.62
CA MET A 134 4.64 12.45 -14.68
C MET A 134 4.44 13.18 -16.02
N MET A 135 3.23 13.67 -16.32
CA MET A 135 2.96 14.47 -17.53
C MET A 135 3.67 15.84 -17.51
N TRP A 136 3.92 16.41 -16.32
CA TRP A 136 4.67 17.67 -16.17
C TRP A 136 6.19 17.49 -16.31
N PHE A 137 6.71 16.29 -15.99
CA PHE A 137 8.15 15.99 -15.97
C PHE A 137 8.48 14.73 -16.77
N PRO A 138 8.31 14.74 -18.10
CA PRO A 138 8.43 13.55 -18.93
C PRO A 138 9.83 12.92 -18.91
N SER A 139 10.88 13.72 -18.66
CA SER A 139 12.28 13.26 -18.58
C SER A 139 12.65 12.59 -17.24
N HIS A 140 11.80 12.72 -16.19
CA HIS A 140 12.10 12.27 -14.84
C HIS A 140 10.94 11.45 -14.23
N LYS A 141 10.24 10.67 -15.04
CA LYS A 141 9.04 9.94 -14.62
C LYS A 141 9.26 9.05 -13.40
N GLY A 142 10.38 8.34 -13.35
CA GLY A 142 10.73 7.46 -12.22
C GLY A 142 10.93 8.23 -10.92
N LEU A 143 11.70 9.33 -10.96
CA LEU A 143 11.91 10.18 -9.79
C LEU A 143 10.59 10.78 -9.27
N ILE A 144 9.78 11.33 -10.16
CA ILE A 144 8.50 11.97 -9.81
C ILE A 144 7.52 10.96 -9.20
N SER A 145 7.43 9.79 -9.80
CA SER A 145 6.65 8.66 -9.27
C SER A 145 7.17 8.25 -7.88
N GLY A 146 8.49 8.11 -7.73
CA GLY A 146 9.13 7.77 -6.45
C GLY A 146 8.84 8.79 -5.35
N VAL A 147 8.90 10.10 -5.65
CA VAL A 147 8.59 11.17 -4.67
C VAL A 147 7.13 11.10 -4.21
N ILE A 148 6.17 10.88 -5.11
CA ILE A 148 4.77 10.73 -4.72
C ILE A 148 4.57 9.46 -3.88
N LEU A 149 5.15 8.35 -4.32
CA LEU A 149 5.03 7.07 -3.64
C LEU A 149 5.78 7.02 -2.29
N SER A 150 6.82 7.85 -2.11
CA SER A 150 7.43 8.00 -0.79
C SER A 150 6.45 8.64 0.21
N GLY A 151 5.57 9.55 -0.24
CA GLY A 151 4.46 10.06 0.56
C GLY A 151 3.53 8.94 1.04
N PHE A 152 3.16 8.02 0.14
CA PHE A 152 2.37 6.85 0.53
C PHE A 152 3.10 5.94 1.53
N GLY A 153 4.39 5.71 1.34
CA GLY A 153 5.20 4.93 2.27
C GLY A 153 5.36 5.60 3.64
N ALA A 154 5.42 6.94 3.68
CA ALA A 154 5.68 7.73 4.89
C ALA A 154 4.41 8.20 5.62
N GLY A 155 3.21 7.85 5.14
CA GLY A 155 1.95 8.33 5.73
C GLY A 155 1.80 8.01 7.21
N ALA A 156 2.23 6.82 7.64
CA ALA A 156 2.18 6.42 9.04
C ALA A 156 3.16 7.20 9.93
N PHE A 157 4.24 7.79 9.38
CA PHE A 157 5.20 8.54 10.19
C PHE A 157 4.56 9.64 11.05
N ILE A 158 3.62 10.38 10.45
CA ILE A 158 2.89 11.44 11.16
C ILE A 158 1.71 10.85 11.94
N PHE A 159 0.92 10.01 11.28
CA PHE A 159 -0.39 9.63 11.81
C PHE A 159 -0.33 8.58 12.90
N ASP A 160 0.70 7.73 13.01
CA ASP A 160 0.90 6.86 14.17
C ASP A 160 1.08 7.69 15.45
N GLN A 161 1.86 8.78 15.37
CA GLN A 161 2.05 9.68 16.50
C GLN A 161 0.77 10.44 16.88
N VAL A 162 0.06 10.96 15.87
CA VAL A 162 -1.23 11.66 16.08
C VAL A 162 -2.25 10.72 16.72
N GLN A 163 -2.38 9.51 16.22
CA GLN A 163 -3.31 8.51 16.74
C GLN A 163 -2.99 8.14 18.18
N THR A 164 -1.73 7.79 18.46
CA THR A 164 -1.30 7.37 19.82
C THR A 164 -1.41 8.51 20.82
N ALA A 165 -0.98 9.74 20.46
CA ALA A 165 -1.09 10.90 21.34
C ALA A 165 -2.55 11.28 21.64
N PHE A 166 -3.47 11.05 20.69
CA PHE A 166 -4.89 11.34 20.90
C PHE A 166 -5.60 10.24 21.71
N ILE A 167 -5.33 8.96 21.41
CA ILE A 167 -6.00 7.84 22.05
C ILE A 167 -5.44 7.58 23.45
N ASN A 168 -4.11 7.58 23.59
CA ASN A 168 -3.40 7.21 24.79
C ASN A 168 -2.38 8.28 25.23
N PRO A 169 -2.83 9.50 25.60
CA PRO A 169 -1.95 10.61 25.97
C PRO A 169 -1.09 10.30 27.21
N ASP A 170 -1.61 9.47 28.13
CA ASP A 170 -0.96 9.10 29.37
C ASP A 170 0.03 7.94 29.22
N ASN A 171 0.20 7.40 28.01
CA ASN A 171 1.07 6.26 27.69
C ASN A 171 0.79 5.04 28.59
N LEU A 172 -0.49 4.72 28.79
CA LEU A 172 -0.93 3.57 29.56
C LEU A 172 -0.57 2.28 28.85
N LYS A 173 -0.33 1.23 29.62
CA LYS A 173 0.03 -0.09 29.10
C LYS A 173 -1.22 -0.90 28.80
N ALA A 174 -1.19 -1.72 27.75
CA ALA A 174 -2.12 -2.83 27.60
C ALA A 174 -1.85 -3.83 28.76
N ASN A 175 -2.83 -4.04 29.61
CA ASN A 175 -2.67 -4.69 30.93
C ASN A 175 -3.45 -5.98 31.09
N VAL A 176 -4.40 -6.28 30.21
CA VAL A 176 -5.22 -7.49 30.29
C VAL A 176 -4.72 -8.51 29.30
N SER A 177 -4.13 -9.61 29.79
CA SER A 177 -3.73 -10.74 28.96
C SER A 177 -4.91 -11.69 28.75
N VAL A 178 -5.14 -12.11 27.49
CA VAL A 178 -6.20 -13.04 27.10
C VAL A 178 -5.67 -13.99 26.03
N GLY A 179 -6.10 -15.25 26.09
CA GLY A 179 -5.79 -16.26 25.09
C GLY A 179 -4.47 -16.99 25.32
N SER A 180 -4.15 -17.90 24.40
CA SER A 180 -2.98 -18.78 24.45
C SER A 180 -1.66 -18.09 24.10
N GLN A 181 -1.72 -16.90 23.49
CA GLN A 181 -0.56 -16.16 22.99
C GLN A 181 -0.14 -14.97 23.87
N ASP A 182 -0.68 -14.86 25.09
CA ASP A 182 -0.43 -13.73 25.99
C ASP A 182 -0.70 -12.35 25.34
N GLU A 183 -1.66 -12.28 24.41
CA GLU A 183 -2.08 -11.03 23.80
C GLU A 183 -2.58 -10.06 24.87
N LYS A 184 -2.09 -8.82 24.83
CA LYS A 184 -2.42 -7.78 25.80
C LYS A 184 -3.37 -6.76 25.21
N TYR A 185 -4.42 -6.44 25.96
CA TYR A 185 -5.48 -5.52 25.57
C TYR A 185 -5.59 -4.35 26.54
N PHE A 186 -6.06 -3.22 26.02
CA PHE A 186 -6.39 -2.03 26.80
C PHE A 186 -7.80 -2.18 27.39
N ASP A 187 -7.96 -2.03 28.70
CA ASP A 187 -9.26 -1.96 29.37
C ASP A 187 -9.54 -0.58 30.00
N GLN A 188 -8.53 0.30 30.00
CA GLN A 188 -8.61 1.61 30.64
C GLN A 188 -9.66 2.49 29.97
N HIS A 189 -10.59 3.02 30.76
CA HIS A 189 -11.69 3.86 30.28
C HIS A 189 -11.20 5.07 29.48
N ASN A 190 -10.11 5.73 29.94
CA ASN A 190 -9.54 6.90 29.28
C ASN A 190 -9.04 6.61 27.87
N VAL A 191 -8.41 5.44 27.65
CA VAL A 191 -7.97 4.98 26.34
C VAL A 191 -9.17 4.64 25.46
N LEU A 192 -10.04 3.76 25.93
CA LEU A 192 -11.16 3.26 25.15
C LEU A 192 -12.14 4.36 24.74
N LYS A 193 -12.39 5.36 25.59
CA LYS A 193 -13.26 6.50 25.29
C LYS A 193 -12.80 7.29 24.06
N ASN A 194 -11.49 7.38 23.84
CA ASN A 194 -10.90 8.17 22.76
C ASN A 194 -10.88 7.42 21.42
N VAL A 195 -11.01 6.08 21.41
CA VAL A 195 -10.90 5.28 20.18
C VAL A 195 -11.93 5.66 19.11
N PRO A 196 -13.23 5.84 19.38
CA PRO A 196 -14.14 6.31 18.34
C PRO A 196 -13.80 7.72 17.86
N ASN A 197 -13.44 8.62 18.78
CA ASN A 197 -13.23 10.05 18.48
C ASN A 197 -12.03 10.29 17.55
N VAL A 198 -11.01 9.43 17.57
CA VAL A 198 -9.87 9.55 16.66
C VAL A 198 -10.30 9.47 15.19
N PHE A 199 -11.34 8.69 14.87
CA PHE A 199 -11.83 8.59 13.48
C PHE A 199 -12.42 9.90 12.97
N ILE A 200 -13.04 10.72 13.84
CA ILE A 200 -13.51 12.07 13.47
C ILE A 200 -12.30 12.97 13.18
N LEU A 201 -11.29 12.97 14.05
CA LEU A 201 -10.05 13.73 13.87
C LEU A 201 -9.38 13.37 12.53
N LEU A 202 -9.20 12.07 12.27
CA LEU A 202 -8.57 11.58 11.03
C LEU A 202 -9.40 11.93 9.79
N ALA A 203 -10.73 11.78 9.85
CA ALA A 203 -11.61 12.13 8.73
C ALA A 203 -11.50 13.59 8.35
N CYS A 204 -11.50 14.50 9.33
CA CYS A 204 -11.34 15.94 9.10
C CYS A 204 -9.96 16.28 8.52
N ALA A 205 -8.89 15.69 9.09
CA ALA A 205 -7.52 15.88 8.62
C ALA A 205 -7.35 15.38 7.16
N TYR A 206 -7.84 14.18 6.86
CA TYR A 206 -7.75 13.61 5.52
C TYR A 206 -8.59 14.37 4.52
N ALA A 207 -9.81 14.82 4.89
CA ALA A 207 -10.64 15.65 4.03
C ALA A 207 -9.93 16.97 3.66
N ALA A 208 -9.34 17.66 4.64
CA ALA A 208 -8.61 18.90 4.42
C ALA A 208 -7.37 18.69 3.52
N MET A 209 -6.54 17.70 3.83
CA MET A 209 -5.33 17.40 3.05
C MET A 209 -5.66 16.98 1.60
N ASN A 210 -6.64 16.11 1.42
CA ASN A 210 -7.05 15.64 0.11
C ASN A 210 -7.74 16.75 -0.70
N PHE A 211 -8.52 17.62 -0.08
CA PHE A 211 -9.11 18.78 -0.74
C PHE A 211 -8.03 19.71 -1.28
N VAL A 212 -7.06 20.11 -0.44
CA VAL A 212 -5.92 20.93 -0.85
C VAL A 212 -5.12 20.22 -1.94
N GLY A 213 -4.79 18.95 -1.74
CA GLY A 213 -4.04 18.14 -2.71
C GLY A 213 -4.73 18.07 -4.07
N THR A 214 -6.04 17.88 -4.10
CA THR A 214 -6.84 17.81 -5.34
C THR A 214 -6.91 19.15 -6.07
N LEU A 215 -6.99 20.27 -5.33
CA LEU A 215 -6.95 21.61 -5.93
C LEU A 215 -5.63 21.88 -6.64
N LEU A 216 -4.52 21.38 -6.10
CA LEU A 216 -3.17 21.54 -6.66
C LEU A 216 -2.93 20.64 -7.90
N LEU A 217 -3.74 19.61 -8.12
CA LEU A 217 -3.59 18.74 -9.30
C LEU A 217 -3.98 19.48 -10.58
N THR A 218 -3.03 19.53 -11.50
CA THR A 218 -3.23 20.11 -12.84
C THR A 218 -2.63 19.22 -13.91
N LYS A 219 -3.17 19.32 -15.14
CA LYS A 219 -2.55 18.70 -16.33
C LYS A 219 -1.92 19.78 -17.22
N PRO A 220 -0.80 19.51 -17.89
CA PRO A 220 -0.28 20.39 -18.92
C PRO A 220 -1.29 20.48 -20.08
N LYS A 221 -1.48 21.67 -20.64
CA LYS A 221 -2.26 21.82 -21.88
C LYS A 221 -1.44 21.24 -23.02
N VAL A 222 -1.92 20.20 -23.63
CA VAL A 222 -1.33 19.66 -24.88
C VAL A 222 -1.69 20.63 -26.00
N LYS A 223 -0.70 21.24 -26.66
CA LYS A 223 -0.93 22.04 -27.86
C LYS A 223 -1.47 21.10 -28.95
N GLY A 224 -2.77 21.17 -29.23
CA GLY A 224 -3.39 20.39 -30.32
C GLY A 224 -4.72 19.69 -30.00
N GLU A 225 -5.14 19.64 -28.75
CA GLU A 225 -6.46 19.08 -28.44
C GLU A 225 -7.55 20.14 -28.67
N LYS A 226 -8.01 20.25 -29.93
CA LYS A 226 -9.29 20.89 -30.24
C LYS A 226 -10.37 20.08 -29.56
N THR A 227 -11.17 20.74 -28.75
CA THR A 227 -12.41 20.26 -28.16
C THR A 227 -13.30 19.71 -29.28
N SER A 228 -13.26 18.42 -29.53
CA SER A 228 -14.16 17.74 -30.44
C SER A 228 -15.11 16.84 -29.63
N VAL A 229 -16.14 17.51 -29.08
CA VAL A 229 -17.44 16.87 -29.01
C VAL A 229 -18.03 17.05 -30.44
N SER A 230 -18.09 15.99 -31.17
CA SER A 230 -18.68 15.79 -32.51
C SER A 230 -17.65 15.46 -33.60
N SER A 231 -17.57 14.19 -33.86
CA SER A 231 -17.50 13.53 -35.17
C SER A 231 -16.82 12.16 -35.05
N ALA A 232 -17.59 11.19 -34.64
CA ALA A 232 -17.36 9.80 -35.07
C ALA A 232 -18.12 9.67 -36.39
N LEU A 233 -17.38 9.74 -37.51
CA LEU A 233 -17.68 9.09 -38.80
C LEU A 233 -16.75 9.67 -39.88
N ILE A 234 -16.14 8.74 -40.67
CA ILE A 234 -15.37 9.00 -41.90
C ILE A 234 -13.91 9.42 -41.69
N ASP A 235 -12.93 8.57 -41.87
CA ASP A 235 -12.23 8.27 -43.12
C ASP A 235 -11.17 7.19 -42.93
N SER A 236 -11.31 6.17 -43.73
CA SER A 236 -10.29 5.22 -44.12
C SER A 236 -9.50 5.83 -45.30
N SER A 237 -8.26 6.20 -45.08
CA SER A 237 -7.25 6.21 -46.16
C SER A 237 -5.86 6.50 -45.57
N GLY A 238 -4.88 5.71 -46.04
CA GLY A 238 -3.53 5.69 -45.53
C GLY A 238 -2.73 6.94 -45.81
N SER A 239 -1.77 7.15 -44.93
CA SER A 239 -0.51 7.77 -45.28
C SER A 239 0.56 7.33 -44.28
N GLU A 240 1.51 6.55 -44.80
CA GLU A 240 2.81 6.33 -44.20
C GLU A 240 3.51 7.69 -44.03
N SER A 241 3.95 7.98 -42.83
CA SER A 241 4.88 9.08 -42.61
C SER A 241 6.01 8.63 -41.70
N SER A 242 7.14 8.42 -42.36
CA SER A 242 8.55 8.57 -41.97
C SER A 242 8.89 8.26 -40.51
N GLU A 243 9.50 7.10 -40.32
CA GLU A 243 10.33 6.70 -39.20
C GLU A 243 11.51 7.70 -39.05
N SER A 244 11.55 8.32 -37.88
CA SER A 244 12.78 8.88 -37.35
C SER A 244 13.46 7.78 -36.54
N ASN A 245 14.54 7.26 -37.08
CA ASN A 245 15.46 6.30 -36.49
C ASN A 245 16.00 6.85 -35.15
N ASN A 246 15.48 6.31 -34.05
CA ASN A 246 16.20 6.15 -32.79
C ASN A 246 15.96 4.72 -32.32
N ASP A 247 16.95 3.86 -32.58
CA ASP A 247 17.01 2.45 -32.19
C ASP A 247 17.07 2.29 -30.65
N VAL A 248 15.97 2.56 -29.99
CA VAL A 248 15.66 1.96 -28.69
C VAL A 248 14.62 0.88 -29.00
N ALA A 249 15.03 -0.38 -28.99
CA ALA A 249 14.17 -1.52 -29.22
C ALA A 249 12.98 -1.48 -28.24
N HIS A 250 11.85 -0.94 -28.72
CA HIS A 250 10.63 -0.82 -27.92
C HIS A 250 10.03 -2.19 -27.69
N VAL A 251 9.85 -2.56 -26.41
CA VAL A 251 9.02 -3.70 -26.04
C VAL A 251 7.62 -3.47 -26.60
N LYS A 252 7.13 -4.44 -27.40
CA LYS A 252 5.81 -4.34 -28.03
C LYS A 252 4.72 -4.24 -26.97
N ASP A 253 3.90 -3.19 -27.04
CA ASP A 253 2.78 -2.98 -26.12
C ASP A 253 1.77 -4.12 -26.19
N LYS A 254 1.51 -4.79 -25.07
CA LYS A 254 0.57 -5.91 -24.98
C LYS A 254 -0.74 -5.46 -24.37
N HIS A 255 -1.85 -5.74 -25.04
CA HIS A 255 -3.20 -5.46 -24.53
C HIS A 255 -3.50 -6.34 -23.29
N PRO A 256 -4.23 -5.86 -22.27
CA PRO A 256 -4.53 -6.60 -21.04
C PRO A 256 -5.10 -8.01 -21.26
N LEU A 257 -6.02 -8.17 -22.23
CA LEU A 257 -6.59 -9.48 -22.58
C LEU A 257 -5.58 -10.48 -23.19
N VAL A 258 -4.45 -9.99 -23.71
CA VAL A 258 -3.36 -10.83 -24.16
C VAL A 258 -2.44 -11.16 -23.00
N VAL A 259 -2.17 -10.17 -22.12
CA VAL A 259 -1.28 -10.31 -20.96
C VAL A 259 -1.76 -11.42 -20.02
N ILE A 260 -3.04 -11.47 -19.70
CA ILE A 260 -3.62 -12.50 -18.80
C ILE A 260 -3.47 -13.95 -19.31
N LYS A 261 -3.19 -14.13 -20.61
CA LYS A 261 -2.95 -15.46 -21.22
C LYS A 261 -1.48 -15.87 -21.18
N THR A 262 -0.56 -14.99 -20.73
CA THR A 262 0.87 -15.25 -20.75
C THR A 262 1.34 -15.91 -19.45
N ARG A 263 2.37 -16.77 -19.55
CA ARG A 263 3.02 -17.39 -18.39
C ARG A 263 3.69 -16.34 -17.51
N GLU A 264 4.27 -15.32 -18.12
CA GLU A 264 4.96 -14.22 -17.44
C GLU A 264 4.01 -13.46 -16.49
N PHE A 265 2.77 -13.24 -16.93
CA PHE A 265 1.73 -12.61 -16.08
C PHE A 265 1.45 -13.45 -14.85
N TRP A 266 1.17 -14.74 -15.01
CA TRP A 266 0.84 -15.61 -13.88
C TRP A 266 2.01 -15.81 -12.92
N THR A 267 3.25 -15.85 -13.45
CA THR A 267 4.45 -15.88 -12.61
C THR A 267 4.57 -14.61 -11.75
N LEU A 268 4.42 -13.42 -12.34
CA LEU A 268 4.42 -12.16 -11.60
C LEU A 268 3.26 -12.08 -10.61
N TRP A 269 2.09 -12.52 -11.00
CA TRP A 269 0.90 -12.53 -10.17
C TRP A 269 1.08 -13.40 -8.91
N LEU A 270 1.58 -14.63 -9.10
CA LEU A 270 1.87 -15.55 -8.00
C LEU A 270 3.02 -15.05 -7.11
N MET A 271 4.08 -14.49 -7.70
CA MET A 271 5.17 -13.88 -6.94
C MET A 271 4.65 -12.73 -6.07
N PHE A 272 3.78 -11.88 -6.61
CA PHE A 272 3.23 -10.77 -5.85
C PHE A 272 2.25 -11.23 -4.77
N LEU A 273 1.49 -12.30 -5.02
CA LEU A 273 0.63 -12.94 -4.03
C LEU A 273 1.44 -13.48 -2.85
N THR A 274 2.51 -14.24 -3.12
CA THR A 274 3.35 -14.86 -2.09
C THR A 274 4.12 -13.81 -1.28
N ASN A 275 4.73 -12.83 -1.93
CA ASN A 275 5.42 -11.74 -1.24
C ASN A 275 4.44 -10.77 -0.54
N GLY A 276 3.18 -10.72 -0.97
CA GLY A 276 2.11 -9.99 -0.32
C GLY A 276 1.83 -10.47 1.12
N GLN A 277 2.09 -11.75 1.43
CA GLN A 277 1.94 -12.27 2.80
C GLN A 277 2.84 -11.51 3.79
N ALA A 278 4.07 -11.24 3.42
CA ALA A 278 4.99 -10.47 4.26
C ALA A 278 4.45 -9.05 4.54
N VAL A 279 3.84 -8.41 3.54
CA VAL A 279 3.18 -7.09 3.71
C VAL A 279 2.03 -7.19 4.70
N GLN A 280 1.14 -8.18 4.52
CA GLN A 280 -0.06 -8.36 5.34
C GLN A 280 0.31 -8.58 6.82
N PHE A 281 1.13 -9.58 7.09
CA PHE A 281 1.49 -9.95 8.46
C PHE A 281 2.32 -8.87 9.15
N THR A 282 3.33 -8.28 8.48
CA THR A 282 4.13 -7.22 9.08
C THR A 282 3.26 -6.01 9.40
N SER A 283 2.49 -5.51 8.44
CA SER A 283 1.73 -4.27 8.60
C SER A 283 0.58 -4.39 9.61
N ALA A 284 -0.02 -5.57 9.73
CA ALA A 284 -1.15 -5.78 10.62
C ALA A 284 -0.76 -6.14 12.05
N LEU A 285 0.33 -6.89 12.25
CA LEU A 285 0.59 -7.56 13.53
C LEU A 285 1.88 -7.12 14.23
N TYR A 286 2.70 -6.22 13.64
CA TYR A 286 3.96 -5.82 14.28
C TYR A 286 3.76 -5.29 15.69
N LYS A 287 2.79 -4.39 15.90
CA LYS A 287 2.54 -3.78 17.20
C LYS A 287 1.96 -4.79 18.19
N SER A 288 1.00 -5.61 17.75
CA SER A 288 0.38 -6.65 18.59
C SER A 288 1.41 -7.65 19.10
N TYR A 289 2.36 -8.06 18.25
CA TYR A 289 3.49 -8.87 18.70
C TYR A 289 4.40 -8.10 19.66
N GLY A 290 4.71 -6.85 19.37
CA GLY A 290 5.55 -6.01 20.23
C GLY A 290 4.95 -5.83 21.62
N GLU A 291 3.64 -5.69 21.76
CA GLU A 291 2.93 -5.54 23.03
C GLU A 291 3.02 -6.76 23.94
N THR A 292 3.37 -7.94 23.41
CA THR A 292 3.56 -9.14 24.23
C THR A 292 4.76 -9.00 25.20
N PHE A 293 5.79 -8.21 24.83
CA PHE A 293 6.99 -8.02 25.66
C PHE A 293 7.42 -6.56 25.87
N ILE A 294 6.92 -5.60 25.05
CA ILE A 294 7.21 -4.17 25.17
C ILE A 294 5.98 -3.45 25.75
N SER A 295 6.14 -2.81 26.89
CA SER A 295 5.02 -2.15 27.57
C SER A 295 4.93 -0.65 27.33
N ASN A 296 5.81 -0.08 26.50
CA ASN A 296 5.83 1.35 26.17
C ASN A 296 5.12 1.61 24.85
N ASP A 297 3.86 2.01 24.90
CA ASP A 297 2.99 2.24 23.74
C ASP A 297 3.52 3.37 22.84
N ARG A 298 4.09 4.44 23.43
CA ARG A 298 4.73 5.51 22.63
C ARG A 298 5.95 4.99 21.86
N PHE A 299 6.73 4.10 22.45
CA PHE A 299 7.84 3.48 21.74
C PHE A 299 7.35 2.66 20.55
N LEU A 300 6.30 1.86 20.73
CA LEU A 300 5.71 1.08 19.63
C LEU A 300 5.14 1.97 18.52
N ALA A 301 4.56 3.11 18.85
CA ALA A 301 4.12 4.10 17.86
C ALA A 301 5.31 4.74 17.11
N ILE A 302 6.42 5.02 17.81
CA ILE A 302 7.67 5.48 17.18
C ILE A 302 8.22 4.43 16.24
N VAL A 303 8.21 3.16 16.61
CA VAL A 303 8.61 2.04 15.74
C VAL A 303 7.81 2.06 14.44
N GLY A 304 6.48 2.15 14.50
CA GLY A 304 5.60 2.23 13.33
C GLY A 304 5.90 3.44 12.44
N SER A 305 6.11 4.60 13.08
CA SER A 305 6.47 5.84 12.37
C SER A 305 7.78 5.71 11.59
N PHE A 306 8.84 5.23 12.24
CA PHE A 306 10.12 5.02 11.56
C PHE A 306 10.06 3.91 10.51
N ALA A 307 9.33 2.83 10.80
CA ALA A 307 9.08 1.77 9.82
C ALA A 307 8.46 2.33 8.54
N SER A 308 7.53 3.28 8.65
CA SER A 308 6.91 3.93 7.48
C SER A 308 7.90 4.81 6.70
N VAL A 309 8.85 5.47 7.38
CA VAL A 309 9.96 6.20 6.72
C VAL A 309 10.84 5.22 5.93
N PHE A 310 11.23 4.09 6.54
CA PHE A 310 11.97 3.03 5.85
C PHE A 310 11.19 2.48 4.65
N ASN A 311 9.87 2.28 4.80
CA ASN A 311 9.00 1.88 3.69
C ASN A 311 9.05 2.88 2.53
N GLY A 312 8.99 4.18 2.82
CA GLY A 312 9.07 5.23 1.80
C GLY A 312 10.44 5.29 1.11
N LEU A 313 11.51 5.39 1.88
CA LEU A 313 12.88 5.56 1.37
C LEU A 313 13.39 4.32 0.62
N CYS A 314 13.13 3.14 1.15
CA CYS A 314 13.60 1.90 0.54
C CYS A 314 12.95 1.61 -0.82
N ARG A 315 11.78 2.19 -1.15
CA ARG A 315 11.21 2.10 -2.52
C ARG A 315 12.16 2.71 -3.55
N ILE A 316 12.83 3.80 -3.21
CA ILE A 316 13.83 4.44 -4.08
C ILE A 316 15.05 3.52 -4.21
N LEU A 317 15.53 2.97 -3.09
CA LEU A 317 16.67 2.04 -3.06
C LEU A 317 16.41 0.79 -3.90
N TRP A 318 15.25 0.12 -3.72
CA TRP A 318 14.90 -1.08 -4.48
C TRP A 318 14.73 -0.79 -5.97
N GLY A 319 14.12 0.34 -6.33
CA GLY A 319 13.99 0.79 -7.73
C GLY A 319 15.35 1.03 -8.38
N TYR A 320 16.25 1.73 -7.68
CA TYR A 320 17.63 1.95 -8.13
C TYR A 320 18.40 0.64 -8.33
N LEU A 321 18.27 -0.27 -7.36
CA LEU A 321 18.95 -1.57 -7.41
C LEU A 321 18.47 -2.41 -8.60
N ALA A 322 17.16 -2.42 -8.86
CA ALA A 322 16.59 -3.11 -10.03
C ALA A 322 17.08 -2.56 -11.37
N ASP A 323 17.32 -1.26 -11.45
CA ASP A 323 17.86 -0.65 -12.66
C ASP A 323 19.35 -0.96 -12.85
N ARG A 324 20.11 -1.17 -11.77
CA ARG A 324 21.56 -1.48 -11.79
C ARG A 324 21.88 -2.96 -12.04
N ILE A 325 21.18 -3.87 -11.36
CA ILE A 325 21.54 -5.32 -11.38
C ILE A 325 20.49 -6.21 -12.02
N SER A 326 19.30 -5.77 -12.28
CA SER A 326 18.10 -6.39 -12.84
C SER A 326 17.01 -6.69 -11.81
N PHE A 327 15.75 -6.77 -12.28
CA PHE A 327 14.60 -7.17 -11.45
C PHE A 327 14.82 -8.54 -10.78
N LYS A 328 15.25 -9.53 -11.57
CA LYS A 328 15.42 -10.91 -11.08
C LYS A 328 16.38 -11.01 -9.90
N ARG A 329 17.56 -10.40 -9.99
CA ARG A 329 18.56 -10.40 -8.91
C ARG A 329 18.10 -9.60 -7.69
N THR A 330 17.50 -8.45 -7.92
CA THR A 330 16.95 -7.61 -6.84
C THR A 330 15.88 -8.35 -6.05
N MET A 331 14.99 -9.08 -6.74
CA MET A 331 13.95 -9.90 -6.11
C MET A 331 14.51 -11.06 -5.30
N VAL A 332 15.60 -11.71 -5.76
CA VAL A 332 16.33 -12.72 -4.97
C VAL A 332 16.77 -12.13 -3.62
N ILE A 333 17.45 -10.97 -3.65
CA ILE A 333 17.94 -10.29 -2.44
C ILE A 333 16.77 -9.97 -1.52
N GLN A 334 15.68 -9.41 -2.06
CA GLN A 334 14.49 -9.04 -1.28
C GLN A 334 13.85 -10.26 -0.60
N CYS A 335 13.62 -11.35 -1.34
CA CYS A 335 12.99 -12.55 -0.79
C CYS A 335 13.86 -13.21 0.29
N LEU A 336 15.19 -13.32 0.07
CA LEU A 336 16.12 -13.87 1.06
C LEU A 336 16.17 -13.02 2.32
N LEU A 337 16.28 -11.71 2.18
CA LEU A 337 16.29 -10.78 3.32
C LEU A 337 14.99 -10.88 4.11
N MET A 338 13.84 -10.94 3.42
CA MET A 338 12.54 -11.04 4.09
C MET A 338 12.37 -12.36 4.84
N ALA A 339 12.75 -13.49 4.23
CA ALA A 339 12.73 -14.78 4.90
C ALA A 339 13.61 -14.78 6.16
N LEU A 340 14.83 -14.25 6.07
CA LEU A 340 15.75 -14.13 7.21
C LEU A 340 15.15 -13.27 8.33
N LEU A 341 14.59 -12.11 8.00
CA LEU A 341 14.00 -11.20 8.98
C LEU A 341 12.84 -11.88 9.73
N PHE A 342 11.96 -12.61 9.03
CA PHE A 342 10.86 -13.32 9.68
C PHE A 342 11.35 -14.49 10.56
N LEU A 343 12.29 -15.29 10.09
CA LEU A 343 12.83 -16.42 10.88
C LEU A 343 13.55 -15.97 12.17
N THR A 344 14.09 -14.75 12.15
CA THR A 344 14.84 -14.19 13.30
C THR A 344 14.01 -13.20 14.12
N PHE A 345 12.76 -12.93 13.73
CA PHE A 345 11.96 -11.89 14.38
C PHE A 345 11.67 -12.19 15.86
N THR A 346 11.43 -13.46 16.21
CA THR A 346 11.21 -13.85 17.61
C THR A 346 12.44 -13.69 18.51
N LEU A 347 13.64 -13.58 17.93
CA LEU A 347 14.85 -13.27 18.72
C LEU A 347 14.80 -11.86 19.32
N THR A 348 14.00 -10.96 18.77
CA THR A 348 13.83 -9.59 19.26
C THR A 348 13.27 -9.54 20.68
N GLU A 349 12.44 -10.50 21.06
CA GLU A 349 11.91 -10.65 22.42
C GLU A 349 13.03 -10.79 23.47
N LYS A 350 14.09 -11.54 23.12
CA LYS A 350 15.24 -11.76 24.00
C LYS A 350 16.29 -10.67 23.93
N ALA A 351 16.42 -10.02 22.77
CA ALA A 351 17.47 -9.02 22.51
C ALA A 351 17.05 -7.60 22.90
N GLY A 352 15.77 -7.38 23.18
CA GLY A 352 15.23 -6.12 23.70
C GLY A 352 14.70 -5.16 22.64
N ASP A 353 14.17 -4.04 23.11
CA ASP A 353 13.36 -3.06 22.36
C ASP A 353 14.07 -2.51 21.11
N TRP A 354 15.39 -2.27 21.19
CA TRP A 354 16.15 -1.72 20.05
C TRP A 354 16.31 -2.71 18.90
N MET A 355 16.47 -4.00 19.21
CA MET A 355 16.49 -5.00 18.15
C MET A 355 15.11 -5.11 17.48
N TYR A 356 14.04 -5.08 18.25
CA TYR A 356 12.68 -5.03 17.73
C TYR A 356 12.48 -3.82 16.80
N PHE A 357 12.87 -2.62 17.23
CA PHE A 357 12.82 -1.41 16.41
C PHE A 357 13.52 -1.60 15.06
N ILE A 358 14.77 -2.07 15.08
CA ILE A 358 15.56 -2.28 13.86
C ILE A 358 14.90 -3.31 12.95
N TRP A 359 14.44 -4.45 13.50
CA TRP A 359 13.82 -5.51 12.72
C TRP A 359 12.54 -5.03 12.04
N VAL A 360 11.65 -4.35 12.73
CA VAL A 360 10.41 -3.81 12.14
C VAL A 360 10.73 -2.81 11.04
N CYS A 361 11.67 -1.88 11.25
CA CYS A 361 12.11 -0.93 10.23
C CYS A 361 12.65 -1.66 8.97
N LEU A 362 13.48 -2.69 9.16
CA LEU A 362 14.04 -3.48 8.06
C LEU A 362 12.96 -4.29 7.32
N MET A 363 11.97 -4.84 8.03
CA MET A 363 10.85 -5.57 7.42
C MET A 363 10.01 -4.64 6.54
N PHE A 364 9.65 -3.44 7.03
CA PHE A 364 8.93 -2.42 6.26
C PHE A 364 9.75 -1.93 5.06
N GLY A 365 11.05 -1.70 5.24
CA GLY A 365 11.96 -1.33 4.16
C GLY A 365 12.09 -2.44 3.12
N THR A 366 12.13 -3.70 3.53
CA THR A 366 12.30 -4.84 2.63
C THR A 366 11.03 -5.08 1.81
N PHE A 367 9.86 -5.21 2.43
CA PHE A 367 8.64 -5.46 1.67
C PHE A 367 8.23 -4.30 0.75
N SER A 368 8.69 -3.09 1.05
CA SER A 368 8.41 -1.91 0.23
C SER A 368 8.91 -2.06 -1.21
N GLY A 369 9.93 -2.88 -1.41
CA GLY A 369 10.47 -3.23 -2.72
C GLY A 369 9.42 -3.81 -3.67
N ASN A 370 8.44 -4.56 -3.17
CA ASN A 370 7.35 -5.07 -4.00
C ASN A 370 6.65 -3.95 -4.77
N PHE A 371 6.38 -2.82 -4.10
CA PHE A 371 5.68 -1.68 -4.71
C PHE A 371 6.55 -0.87 -5.69
N ALA A 372 7.87 -1.02 -5.66
CA ALA A 372 8.78 -0.43 -6.64
C ALA A 372 9.09 -1.40 -7.81
N LEU A 373 9.25 -2.68 -7.52
CA LEU A 373 9.70 -3.69 -8.46
C LEU A 373 8.59 -4.17 -9.40
N PHE A 374 7.39 -4.48 -8.87
CA PHE A 374 6.31 -5.02 -9.70
C PHE A 374 5.77 -4.03 -10.76
N PRO A 375 5.55 -2.73 -10.49
CA PRO A 375 5.21 -1.79 -11.56
C PRO A 375 6.32 -1.67 -12.60
N THR A 376 7.59 -1.62 -12.17
CA THR A 376 8.73 -1.50 -13.08
C THR A 376 8.83 -2.70 -14.02
N VAL A 377 8.75 -3.93 -13.49
CA VAL A 377 8.79 -5.15 -14.32
C VAL A 377 7.57 -5.28 -15.21
N THR A 378 6.39 -4.88 -14.75
CA THR A 378 5.15 -4.89 -15.56
C THR A 378 5.29 -3.98 -16.78
N ALA A 379 5.83 -2.75 -16.60
CA ALA A 379 6.09 -1.82 -17.70
C ALA A 379 7.15 -2.36 -18.68
N LYS A 380 8.21 -2.99 -18.15
CA LYS A 380 9.30 -3.55 -18.96
C LYS A 380 8.89 -4.84 -19.70
N ALA A 381 7.98 -5.66 -19.14
CA ALA A 381 7.55 -6.93 -19.75
C ALA A 381 6.38 -6.79 -20.73
N PHE A 382 5.46 -5.83 -20.47
CA PHE A 382 4.19 -5.73 -21.21
C PHE A 382 4.02 -4.40 -21.97
N GLY A 383 4.98 -3.49 -21.89
CA GLY A 383 4.95 -2.18 -22.55
C GLY A 383 4.24 -1.08 -21.75
N GLN A 384 4.39 0.17 -22.23
CA GLN A 384 3.98 1.38 -21.51
C GLN A 384 2.51 1.76 -21.79
N LYS A 385 2.01 1.50 -22.98
CA LYS A 385 0.70 1.97 -23.46
C LYS A 385 -0.45 1.52 -22.57
N TYR A 386 -0.44 0.26 -22.14
CA TYR A 386 -1.48 -0.34 -21.30
C TYR A 386 -1.02 -0.57 -19.86
N PHE A 387 0.05 0.11 -19.43
CA PHE A 387 0.70 -0.12 -18.14
C PHE A 387 -0.28 -0.09 -16.95
N ILE A 388 -1.15 0.93 -16.84
CA ILE A 388 -2.08 1.10 -15.71
C ILE A 388 -2.97 -0.12 -15.57
N SER A 389 -3.57 -0.58 -16.67
CA SER A 389 -4.44 -1.76 -16.68
C SER A 389 -3.67 -3.05 -16.39
N ASN A 390 -2.50 -3.24 -17.01
CA ASN A 390 -1.67 -4.43 -16.83
C ASN A 390 -1.15 -4.54 -15.39
N TYR A 391 -0.71 -3.41 -14.82
CA TYR A 391 -0.27 -3.39 -13.43
C TYR A 391 -1.45 -3.58 -12.45
N GLY A 392 -2.61 -3.00 -12.73
CA GLY A 392 -3.82 -3.25 -11.95
C GLY A 392 -4.21 -4.73 -11.93
N LEU A 393 -4.08 -5.43 -13.06
CA LEU A 393 -4.30 -6.87 -13.13
C LEU A 393 -3.27 -7.66 -12.31
N VAL A 394 -1.97 -7.30 -12.36
CA VAL A 394 -0.94 -7.93 -11.51
C VAL A 394 -1.22 -7.65 -10.04
N PHE A 395 -1.61 -6.41 -9.70
CA PHE A 395 -1.93 -6.01 -8.33
C PHE A 395 -3.17 -6.72 -7.77
N SER A 396 -4.07 -7.22 -8.61
CA SER A 396 -5.24 -7.99 -8.15
C SER A 396 -4.87 -9.25 -7.34
N SER A 397 -3.62 -9.74 -7.44
CA SER A 397 -3.07 -10.79 -6.57
C SER A 397 -3.17 -10.44 -5.09
N GLN A 398 -3.12 -9.16 -4.74
CA GLN A 398 -3.20 -8.69 -3.36
C GLN A 398 -4.59 -8.88 -2.73
N ILE A 399 -5.64 -9.02 -3.55
CA ILE A 399 -6.98 -9.42 -3.09
C ILE A 399 -6.89 -10.79 -2.40
N PHE A 400 -6.28 -11.74 -3.11
CA PHE A 400 -6.13 -13.11 -2.60
C PHE A 400 -5.07 -13.18 -1.49
N ALA A 401 -4.02 -12.38 -1.56
CA ALA A 401 -3.02 -12.29 -0.49
C ALA A 401 -3.67 -11.86 0.83
N GLY A 402 -4.57 -10.87 0.80
CA GLY A 402 -5.33 -10.42 1.97
C GLY A 402 -6.21 -11.51 2.58
N VAL A 403 -6.98 -12.22 1.73
CA VAL A 403 -7.85 -13.32 2.18
C VAL A 403 -7.03 -14.45 2.81
N ILE A 404 -5.96 -14.87 2.13
CA ILE A 404 -5.08 -15.96 2.60
C ILE A 404 -4.46 -15.55 3.94
N ALA A 405 -3.93 -14.34 4.05
CA ALA A 405 -3.29 -13.88 5.27
C ALA A 405 -4.27 -13.83 6.46
N ALA A 406 -5.48 -13.31 6.25
CA ALA A 406 -6.50 -13.26 7.29
C ALA A 406 -6.93 -14.66 7.74
N LEU A 407 -7.18 -15.57 6.79
CA LEU A 407 -7.55 -16.97 7.11
C LEU A 407 -6.43 -17.72 7.83
N LEU A 408 -5.17 -17.52 7.41
CA LEU A 408 -4.02 -18.13 8.08
C LEU A 408 -3.84 -17.58 9.49
N ALA A 409 -3.94 -16.26 9.67
CA ALA A 409 -3.86 -15.66 10.99
C ALA A 409 -4.98 -16.18 11.90
N GLN A 410 -6.22 -16.15 11.44
CA GLN A 410 -7.38 -16.54 12.25
C GLN A 410 -7.41 -18.02 12.64
N ASN A 411 -6.97 -18.93 11.74
CA ASN A 411 -7.11 -20.38 11.99
C ASN A 411 -5.84 -21.05 12.52
N LEU A 412 -4.67 -20.43 12.35
CA LEU A 412 -3.39 -21.07 12.68
C LEU A 412 -2.64 -20.36 13.82
N SER A 413 -3.05 -19.15 14.24
CA SER A 413 -2.36 -18.40 15.28
C SER A 413 -2.24 -19.20 16.58
N ASP A 414 -3.33 -19.76 17.04
CA ASP A 414 -3.37 -20.51 18.29
C ASP A 414 -2.54 -21.81 18.26
N SER A 415 -2.52 -22.49 17.11
CA SER A 415 -1.81 -23.76 16.96
C SER A 415 -0.31 -23.59 16.70
N LEU A 416 0.08 -22.52 16.00
CA LEU A 416 1.46 -22.29 15.57
C LEU A 416 2.23 -21.31 16.47
N GLY A 417 1.52 -20.45 17.20
CA GLY A 417 2.12 -19.35 17.94
C GLY A 417 2.86 -18.35 17.04
N TRP A 418 3.46 -17.33 17.63
CA TRP A 418 4.14 -16.28 16.87
C TRP A 418 5.25 -16.79 15.99
N PHE A 419 6.11 -17.69 16.51
CA PHE A 419 7.21 -18.26 15.72
C PHE A 419 6.71 -19.03 14.50
N GLY A 420 5.66 -19.86 14.68
CA GLY A 420 5.11 -20.65 13.57
C GLY A 420 4.49 -19.78 12.48
N ILE A 421 3.79 -18.72 12.85
CA ILE A 421 3.25 -17.73 11.90
C ILE A 421 4.38 -17.05 11.12
N PHE A 422 5.45 -16.62 11.80
CA PHE A 422 6.59 -15.97 11.13
C PHE A 422 7.36 -16.94 10.22
N ALA A 423 7.52 -18.19 10.64
CA ALA A 423 8.11 -19.24 9.81
C ALA A 423 7.27 -19.53 8.57
N LEU A 424 5.94 -19.52 8.69
CA LEU A 424 5.03 -19.67 7.56
C LEU A 424 5.20 -18.52 6.54
N VAL A 425 5.30 -17.28 7.00
CA VAL A 425 5.52 -16.12 6.12
C VAL A 425 6.90 -16.16 5.46
N ALA A 426 7.92 -16.62 6.18
CA ALA A 426 9.24 -16.89 5.59
C ALA A 426 9.16 -17.96 4.49
N GLY A 427 8.33 -18.99 4.66
CA GLY A 427 8.03 -19.99 3.64
C GLY A 427 7.41 -19.39 2.39
N PHE A 428 6.44 -18.46 2.53
CA PHE A 428 5.88 -17.73 1.38
C PHE A 428 6.94 -16.87 0.65
N SER A 429 7.83 -16.20 1.38
CA SER A 429 8.93 -15.43 0.78
C SER A 429 9.90 -16.35 0.01
N THR A 430 10.17 -17.54 0.53
CA THR A 430 10.98 -18.56 -0.14
C THR A 430 10.28 -19.10 -1.40
N LEU A 431 8.95 -19.30 -1.36
CA LEU A 431 8.17 -19.68 -2.54
C LEU A 431 8.23 -18.56 -3.61
N GLY A 432 8.15 -17.30 -3.20
CA GLY A 432 8.35 -16.15 -4.09
C GLY A 432 9.72 -16.15 -4.75
N LEU A 433 10.78 -16.55 -4.03
CA LEU A 433 12.11 -16.74 -4.57
C LEU A 433 12.14 -17.83 -5.65
N ILE A 434 11.56 -19.00 -5.39
CA ILE A 434 11.49 -20.11 -6.35
C ILE A 434 10.77 -19.68 -7.63
N LEU A 435 9.62 -19.00 -7.49
CA LEU A 435 8.88 -18.45 -8.62
C LEU A 435 9.71 -17.44 -9.42
N ASN A 436 10.48 -16.58 -8.75
CA ASN A 436 11.37 -15.63 -9.39
C ASN A 436 12.48 -16.32 -10.21
N LEU A 437 13.02 -17.43 -9.76
CA LEU A 437 13.99 -18.18 -10.52
C LEU A 437 13.42 -18.72 -11.84
N SER A 438 12.11 -19.04 -11.87
CA SER A 438 11.39 -19.50 -13.07
C SER A 438 10.98 -18.35 -14.02
N PHE A 439 11.09 -17.07 -13.58
CA PHE A 439 10.76 -15.90 -14.39
C PHE A 439 11.87 -15.62 -15.41
N ASN A 440 11.52 -15.67 -16.69
CA ASN A 440 12.50 -15.68 -17.79
C ASN A 440 12.15 -14.66 -18.87
N VAL A 441 11.93 -13.40 -18.47
CA VAL A 441 11.73 -12.30 -19.43
C VAL A 441 13.06 -11.58 -19.67
N LYS A 442 13.46 -11.54 -20.93
CA LYS A 442 14.71 -10.89 -21.35
C LYS A 442 14.41 -9.56 -22.05
N ARG A 443 15.34 -8.62 -21.92
CA ARG A 443 15.37 -7.42 -22.73
C ARG A 443 15.72 -7.78 -24.19
N PRO A 444 15.48 -6.86 -25.15
CA PRO A 444 15.92 -7.06 -26.55
C PRO A 444 17.42 -7.29 -26.69
N ASP A 445 18.24 -6.81 -25.72
CA ASP A 445 19.70 -7.02 -25.65
C ASP A 445 20.09 -8.40 -25.07
N GLY A 446 19.13 -9.29 -24.79
CA GLY A 446 19.33 -10.62 -24.24
C GLY A 446 19.59 -10.69 -22.74
N LYS A 447 19.69 -9.56 -22.04
CA LYS A 447 19.86 -9.48 -20.60
C LYS A 447 18.54 -9.66 -19.85
N ASP A 448 18.58 -10.11 -18.62
CA ASP A 448 17.42 -10.16 -17.74
C ASP A 448 16.86 -8.75 -17.51
N ILE A 449 15.51 -8.63 -17.44
CA ILE A 449 14.84 -7.38 -17.18
C ILE A 449 15.19 -6.83 -15.80
#